data_b70bf336f3bf499c827ee87f52efe6ee
#
_entry.id   b70bf336f3bf499c827ee87f52efe6ee
#
_cell.length_a   1.000
_cell.length_b   1.000
_cell.length_c   1.000
_cell.angle_alpha   90.00
_cell.angle_beta   90.00
_cell.angle_gamma   90.00
#
_symmetry.space_group_name_H-M   'P 1'
#
loop_
_entity.id
_entity.type
_entity.pdbx_description
1 polymer ?
#
loop_
_entity_poly.entity_id
_entity_poly.type
_entity_poly.pdbx_seq_one_letter_code
_entity_poly.pdbx_strand_id
1 'polypeptide(L)'
;SVNTVSVLFMINYAINWFLNPLIGRTINRIGERKLLSIEYSTAILVFTGYATTGSAWVAGVLYVIDYIVFNFSIALRTFFQKIAEPQDIAPTMAVAQTINHIAAIFVPALGGWLWVEFGYQIPFFIGAALSGCSLLLVQIIDREIRLHAPAKA
;
A
#
# COMPACT_ATOMS: atom_id res chain seq x y z
N SER A 1 0.72 -18.17 17.91
CA SER A 1 1.96 -18.19 18.73
C SER A 1 3.00 -17.27 18.12
N VAL A 2 4.00 -16.84 18.90
CA VAL A 2 5.12 -16.02 18.43
C VAL A 2 5.85 -16.70 17.25
N ASN A 3 6.00 -18.02 17.32
CA ASN A 3 6.61 -18.81 16.24
C ASN A 3 5.84 -18.71 14.92
N THR A 4 4.51 -18.69 14.95
CA THR A 4 3.69 -18.53 13.74
C THR A 4 3.91 -17.16 13.09
N VAL A 5 4.00 -16.12 13.91
CA VAL A 5 4.26 -14.76 13.42
C VAL A 5 5.66 -14.65 12.80
N SER A 6 6.67 -15.24 13.46
CA SER A 6 8.05 -15.26 12.95
C SER A 6 8.15 -15.98 11.60
N VAL A 7 7.45 -17.11 11.43
CA VAL A 7 7.41 -17.85 10.17
C VAL A 7 6.76 -17.01 9.07
N LEU A 8 5.66 -16.30 9.37
CA LEU A 8 5.02 -15.40 8.41
C LEU A 8 5.95 -14.26 7.96
N PHE A 9 6.71 -13.68 8.89
CA PHE A 9 7.71 -12.66 8.53
C PHE A 9 8.81 -13.24 7.63
N MET A 10 9.32 -14.44 7.93
CA MET A 10 10.35 -15.08 7.10
C MET A 10 9.83 -15.35 5.68
N ILE A 11 8.62 -15.86 5.55
CA ILE A 11 7.96 -16.07 4.25
C ILE A 11 7.85 -14.74 3.49
N ASN A 12 7.42 -13.68 4.14
CA ASN A 12 7.28 -12.37 3.51
C ASN A 12 8.62 -11.80 3.04
N TYR A 13 9.69 -11.91 3.83
CA TYR A 13 11.02 -11.46 3.40
C TYR A 13 11.55 -12.26 2.22
N ALA A 14 11.35 -13.59 2.21
CA ALA A 14 11.74 -14.43 1.08
C ALA A 14 10.97 -14.06 -0.19
N ILE A 15 9.66 -13.86 -0.09
CA ILE A 15 8.80 -13.42 -1.19
C ILE A 15 9.27 -12.07 -1.74
N ASN A 16 9.57 -11.11 -0.87
CA ASN A 16 10.03 -9.78 -1.29
C ASN A 16 11.32 -9.81 -2.09
N TRP A 17 12.27 -10.65 -1.71
CA TRP A 17 13.53 -10.74 -2.41
C TRP A 17 13.34 -11.13 -3.88
N PHE A 18 12.39 -12.02 -4.17
CA PHE A 18 12.05 -12.42 -5.53
C PHE A 18 11.12 -11.43 -6.25
N LEU A 19 10.20 -10.79 -5.51
CA LEU A 19 9.18 -9.92 -6.11
C LEU A 19 9.69 -8.52 -6.47
N ASN A 20 10.59 -7.94 -5.69
CA ASN A 20 11.03 -6.56 -5.92
C ASN A 20 11.57 -6.31 -7.35
N PRO A 21 12.41 -7.16 -7.95
CA PRO A 21 12.84 -6.98 -9.33
C PRO A 21 11.70 -7.14 -10.34
N LEU A 22 10.72 -8.00 -10.04
CA LEU A 22 9.57 -8.23 -10.90
C LEU A 22 8.61 -7.03 -10.88
N ILE A 23 8.42 -6.43 -9.72
CA ILE A 23 7.58 -5.23 -9.55
C ILE A 23 8.12 -4.09 -10.40
N GLY A 24 9.43 -3.82 -10.36
CA GLY A 24 10.05 -2.79 -11.19
C GLY A 24 9.81 -3.00 -12.69
N ARG A 25 9.94 -4.24 -13.17
CA ARG A 25 9.63 -4.60 -14.57
C ARG A 25 8.14 -4.44 -14.89
N THR A 26 7.28 -4.78 -13.93
CA THR A 26 5.83 -4.67 -14.08
C THR A 26 5.39 -3.21 -14.17
N ILE A 27 5.94 -2.32 -13.35
CA ILE A 27 5.68 -0.87 -13.42
C ILE A 27 5.99 -0.35 -14.83
N ASN A 28 7.15 -0.72 -15.39
CA ASN A 28 7.55 -0.29 -16.72
C ASN A 28 6.64 -0.84 -17.83
N ARG A 29 5.98 -1.99 -17.61
CA ARG A 29 5.14 -2.65 -18.61
C ARG A 29 3.70 -2.21 -18.59
N ILE A 30 3.09 -2.09 -17.42
CA ILE A 30 1.64 -1.82 -17.27
C ILE A 30 1.34 -0.40 -16.77
N GLY A 31 2.34 0.31 -16.29
CA GLY A 31 2.24 1.68 -15.76
C GLY A 31 1.81 1.75 -14.30
N GLU A 32 2.11 2.89 -13.68
CA GLU A 32 1.89 3.14 -12.25
C GLU A 32 0.41 3.09 -11.87
N ARG A 33 -0.46 3.74 -12.66
CA ARG A 33 -1.89 3.78 -12.40
C ARG A 33 -2.52 2.40 -12.27
N LYS A 34 -2.22 1.50 -13.21
CA LYS A 34 -2.81 0.16 -13.21
C LYS A 34 -2.32 -0.64 -12.02
N LEU A 35 -1.02 -0.54 -11.70
CA LEU A 35 -0.44 -1.26 -10.58
C LEU A 35 -1.01 -0.78 -9.24
N LEU A 36 -1.10 0.54 -9.02
CA LEU A 36 -1.72 1.12 -7.83
C LEU A 36 -3.23 0.83 -7.75
N SER A 37 -3.92 0.77 -8.90
CA SER A 37 -5.34 0.36 -8.91
C SER A 37 -5.52 -1.09 -8.46
N ILE A 38 -4.63 -2.00 -8.85
CA ILE A 38 -4.62 -3.38 -8.35
C ILE A 38 -4.35 -3.41 -6.85
N GLU A 39 -3.34 -2.66 -6.38
CA GLU A 39 -3.00 -2.56 -4.96
C GLU A 39 -4.21 -2.14 -4.12
N TYR A 40 -4.80 -0.98 -4.41
CA TYR A 40 -5.92 -0.46 -3.62
C TYR A 40 -7.19 -1.29 -3.74
N SER A 41 -7.47 -1.86 -4.91
CA SER A 41 -8.61 -2.79 -5.07
C SER A 41 -8.40 -4.05 -4.23
N THR A 42 -7.20 -4.60 -4.21
CA THR A 42 -6.88 -5.77 -3.37
C THR A 42 -6.91 -5.41 -1.89
N ALA A 43 -6.41 -4.23 -1.50
CA ALA A 43 -6.48 -3.75 -0.11
C ALA A 43 -7.92 -3.63 0.39
N ILE A 44 -8.85 -3.14 -0.44
CA ILE A 44 -10.29 -3.11 -0.09
C ILE A 44 -10.82 -4.53 0.19
N LEU A 45 -10.49 -5.50 -0.66
CA LEU A 45 -10.90 -6.89 -0.47
C LEU A 45 -10.28 -7.51 0.77
N VAL A 46 -8.99 -7.28 1.01
CA VAL A 46 -8.26 -7.79 2.17
C VAL A 46 -8.82 -7.21 3.47
N PHE A 47 -8.99 -5.90 3.56
CA PHE A 47 -9.54 -5.26 4.76
C PHE A 47 -10.99 -5.68 5.02
N THR A 48 -11.82 -5.79 3.97
CA THR A 48 -13.17 -6.33 4.11
C THR A 48 -13.13 -7.79 4.57
N GLY A 49 -12.22 -8.58 4.05
CA GLY A 49 -11.99 -9.96 4.47
C GLY A 49 -11.61 -10.06 5.95
N TYR A 50 -10.70 -9.21 6.43
CA TYR A 50 -10.34 -9.15 7.86
C TYR A 50 -11.54 -8.76 8.73
N ALA A 51 -12.36 -7.80 8.30
CA ALA A 51 -13.52 -7.35 9.04
C ALA A 51 -14.60 -8.45 9.19
N THR A 52 -14.68 -9.37 8.24
CA THR A 52 -15.75 -10.37 8.16
C THR A 52 -15.35 -11.79 8.53
N THR A 53 -14.01 -12.10 8.54
CA THR A 53 -13.57 -13.47 8.82
C THR A 53 -13.44 -13.74 10.31
N GLY A 54 -13.90 -14.93 10.74
CA GLY A 54 -13.59 -15.50 12.05
C GLY A 54 -12.48 -16.57 12.01
N SER A 55 -11.90 -16.84 10.82
CA SER A 55 -10.93 -17.91 10.63
C SER A 55 -9.48 -17.39 10.64
N ALA A 56 -8.66 -17.90 11.56
CA ALA A 56 -7.23 -17.57 11.62
C ALA A 56 -6.46 -17.97 10.36
N TRP A 57 -6.87 -19.03 9.68
CA TRP A 57 -6.28 -19.44 8.40
C TRP A 57 -6.56 -18.44 7.28
N VAL A 58 -7.82 -17.98 7.17
CA VAL A 58 -8.20 -16.97 6.18
C VAL A 58 -7.44 -15.66 6.46
N ALA A 59 -7.36 -15.24 7.73
CA ALA A 59 -6.59 -14.06 8.11
C ALA A 59 -5.10 -14.21 7.74
N GLY A 60 -4.50 -15.39 7.92
CA GLY A 60 -3.13 -15.65 7.53
C GLY A 60 -2.90 -15.54 6.00
N VAL A 61 -3.82 -16.06 5.20
CA VAL A 61 -3.77 -15.94 3.73
C VAL A 61 -3.92 -14.46 3.31
N LEU A 62 -4.89 -13.75 3.88
CA LEU A 62 -5.08 -12.33 3.62
C LEU A 62 -3.84 -11.51 3.98
N TYR A 63 -3.16 -11.84 5.08
CA TYR A 63 -1.91 -11.20 5.48
C TYR A 63 -0.80 -11.36 4.43
N VAL A 64 -0.64 -12.55 3.87
CA VAL A 64 0.37 -12.79 2.82
C VAL A 64 0.01 -12.01 1.54
N ILE A 65 -1.27 -12.00 1.15
CA ILE A 65 -1.75 -11.25 -0.02
C ILE A 65 -1.50 -9.76 0.18
N ASP A 66 -1.90 -9.20 1.33
CA ASP A 66 -1.71 -7.79 1.68
C ASP A 66 -0.24 -7.39 1.59
N TYR A 67 0.63 -8.20 2.17
CA TYR A 67 2.06 -7.94 2.16
C TYR A 67 2.67 -7.94 0.75
N ILE A 68 2.25 -8.88 -0.12
CA ILE A 68 2.70 -8.92 -1.51
C ILE A 68 2.25 -7.65 -2.24
N VAL A 69 0.99 -7.29 -2.10
CA VAL A 69 0.38 -6.18 -2.82
C VAL A 69 0.88 -4.83 -2.32
N PHE A 70 1.15 -4.70 -1.03
CA PHE A 70 1.72 -3.50 -0.42
C PHE A 70 3.05 -3.06 -1.06
N ASN A 71 3.83 -4.01 -1.61
CA ASN A 71 5.05 -3.68 -2.34
C ASN A 71 4.79 -2.91 -3.65
N PHE A 72 3.56 -2.90 -4.16
CA PHE A 72 3.20 -2.11 -5.34
C PHE A 72 3.21 -0.60 -5.06
N SER A 73 3.20 -0.19 -3.79
CA SER A 73 3.39 1.21 -3.36
C SER A 73 4.68 1.85 -3.89
N ILE A 74 5.66 1.06 -4.32
CA ILE A 74 6.83 1.53 -5.08
C ILE A 74 6.40 2.32 -6.32
N ALA A 75 5.28 1.96 -6.94
CA ALA A 75 4.73 2.66 -8.10
C ALA A 75 4.35 4.12 -7.79
N LEU A 76 3.96 4.44 -6.55
CA LEU A 76 3.69 5.82 -6.13
C LEU A 76 4.97 6.66 -6.14
N ARG A 77 6.09 6.08 -5.70
CA ARG A 77 7.39 6.74 -5.72
C ARG A 77 7.89 6.98 -7.15
N THR A 78 7.74 5.99 -8.03
CA THR A 78 8.13 6.13 -9.44
C THR A 78 7.24 7.14 -10.17
N PHE A 79 5.95 7.18 -9.87
CA PHE A 79 5.04 8.21 -10.36
C PHE A 79 5.52 9.61 -9.96
N PHE A 80 5.78 9.82 -8.67
CA PHE A 80 6.24 11.11 -8.18
C PHE A 80 7.56 11.54 -8.85
N GLN A 81 8.52 10.63 -9.00
CA GLN A 81 9.80 10.91 -9.67
C GLN A 81 9.64 11.30 -11.15
N LYS A 82 8.54 10.91 -11.79
CA LYS A 82 8.25 11.27 -13.20
C LYS A 82 7.69 12.67 -13.37
N ILE A 83 7.00 13.20 -12.36
CA ILE A 83 6.30 14.49 -12.45
C ILE A 83 7.00 15.62 -11.68
N ALA A 84 7.81 15.29 -10.66
CA ALA A 84 8.47 16.27 -9.82
C ALA A 84 9.74 16.82 -10.48
N GLU A 85 10.04 18.09 -10.23
CA GLU A 85 11.33 18.65 -10.57
C GLU A 85 12.45 17.99 -9.74
N PRO A 86 13.67 17.80 -10.29
CA PRO A 86 14.76 17.12 -9.58
C PRO A 86 15.09 17.71 -8.20
N GLN A 87 14.97 19.03 -8.04
CA GLN A 87 15.22 19.73 -6.77
C GLN A 87 14.17 19.45 -5.71
N ASP A 88 12.94 19.08 -6.09
CA ASP A 88 11.81 18.84 -5.18
C ASP A 88 11.70 17.38 -4.74
N ILE A 89 12.39 16.46 -5.42
CA ILE A 89 12.30 15.02 -5.13
C ILE A 89 12.75 14.73 -3.69
N ALA A 90 13.95 15.16 -3.32
CA ALA A 90 14.52 14.83 -2.01
C ALA A 90 13.72 15.47 -0.84
N PRO A 91 13.38 16.77 -0.87
CA PRO A 91 12.57 17.38 0.20
C PRO A 91 11.20 16.73 0.36
N THR A 92 10.50 16.47 -0.74
CA THR A 92 9.16 15.86 -0.69
C THR A 92 9.21 14.42 -0.18
N MET A 93 10.20 13.64 -0.58
CA MET A 93 10.40 12.29 -0.06
C MET A 93 10.71 12.29 1.44
N ALA A 94 11.46 13.27 1.95
CA ALA A 94 11.72 13.44 3.38
C ALA A 94 10.43 13.76 4.15
N VAL A 95 9.60 14.66 3.65
CA VAL A 95 8.28 14.97 4.23
C VAL A 95 7.37 13.73 4.23
N ALA A 96 7.28 13.01 3.10
CA ALA A 96 6.50 11.79 3.01
C ALA A 96 6.96 10.73 4.04
N GLN A 97 8.27 10.57 4.23
CA GLN A 97 8.82 9.67 5.23
C GLN A 97 8.48 10.11 6.66
N THR A 98 8.52 11.40 6.95
CA THR A 98 8.12 11.97 8.25
C THR A 98 6.65 11.68 8.54
N ILE A 99 5.77 11.90 7.55
CA ILE A 99 4.33 11.60 7.67
C ILE A 99 4.12 10.10 7.95
N ASN A 100 4.86 9.22 7.25
CA ASN A 100 4.77 7.78 7.48
C ASN A 100 5.19 7.39 8.90
N HIS A 101 6.23 8.00 9.46
CA HIS A 101 6.64 7.74 10.86
C HIS A 101 5.60 8.24 11.86
N ILE A 102 5.02 9.42 11.63
CA ILE A 102 3.92 9.93 12.46
C ILE A 102 2.73 8.96 12.40
N ALA A 103 2.33 8.56 11.19
CA ALA A 103 1.24 7.61 10.99
C ALA A 103 1.52 6.26 11.68
N ALA A 104 2.76 5.76 11.64
CA ALA A 104 3.16 4.51 12.28
C ALA A 104 2.99 4.52 13.81
N ILE A 105 2.97 5.68 14.44
CA ILE A 105 2.70 5.85 15.88
C ILE A 105 1.20 6.00 16.15
N PHE A 106 0.55 6.92 15.43
CA PHE A 106 -0.84 7.30 15.70
C PHE A 106 -1.85 6.28 15.18
N VAL A 107 -1.63 5.68 14.00
CA VAL A 107 -2.59 4.74 13.41
C VAL A 107 -2.78 3.48 14.25
N PRO A 108 -1.74 2.81 14.79
CA PRO A 108 -1.93 1.68 15.70
C PRO A 108 -2.63 2.08 17.00
N ALA A 109 -2.34 3.26 17.57
CA ALA A 109 -2.97 3.73 18.79
C ALA A 109 -4.47 3.99 18.59
N LEU A 110 -4.84 4.70 17.52
CA LEU A 110 -6.23 4.95 17.14
C LEU A 110 -6.94 3.64 16.77
N GLY A 111 -6.30 2.78 16.00
CA GLY A 111 -6.84 1.48 15.61
C GLY A 111 -7.10 0.57 16.81
N GLY A 112 -6.17 0.56 17.78
CA GLY A 112 -6.35 -0.18 19.03
C GLY A 112 -7.50 0.35 19.88
N TRP A 113 -7.63 1.68 19.99
CA TRP A 113 -8.76 2.31 20.67
C TRP A 113 -10.10 1.98 19.99
N LEU A 114 -10.19 2.12 18.66
CA LEU A 114 -11.38 1.78 17.89
C LEU A 114 -11.75 0.30 18.05
N TRP A 115 -10.75 -0.57 18.09
CA TRP A 115 -10.96 -2.01 18.30
C TRP A 115 -11.61 -2.31 19.64
N VAL A 116 -11.15 -1.65 20.71
CA VAL A 116 -11.68 -1.86 22.07
C VAL A 116 -13.10 -1.30 22.23
N GLU A 117 -13.36 -0.09 21.70
CA GLU A 117 -14.63 0.61 21.86
C GLU A 117 -15.75 0.12 20.92
N PHE A 118 -15.40 -0.17 19.67
CA PHE A 118 -16.38 -0.42 18.59
C PHE A 118 -16.27 -1.82 17.97
N GLY A 119 -15.31 -2.62 18.40
CA GLY A 119 -15.05 -3.95 17.87
C GLY A 119 -14.00 -3.98 16.76
N TYR A 120 -13.44 -5.18 16.53
CA TYR A 120 -12.31 -5.37 15.63
C TYR A 120 -12.62 -5.05 14.15
N GLN A 121 -13.88 -5.09 13.76
CA GLN A 121 -14.30 -4.86 12.39
C GLN A 121 -14.11 -3.39 11.96
N ILE A 122 -14.29 -2.45 12.88
CA ILE A 122 -14.32 -1.01 12.56
C ILE A 122 -12.99 -0.50 11.99
N PRO A 123 -11.81 -0.77 12.60
CA PRO A 123 -10.55 -0.36 12.00
C PRO A 123 -10.34 -0.88 10.57
N PHE A 124 -10.76 -2.11 10.29
CA PHE A 124 -10.63 -2.69 8.97
C PHE A 124 -11.60 -2.07 7.95
N PHE A 125 -12.84 -1.76 8.33
CA PHE A 125 -13.76 -1.04 7.44
C PHE A 125 -13.28 0.38 7.14
N ILE A 126 -12.68 1.06 8.12
CA ILE A 126 -12.03 2.37 7.89
C ILE A 126 -10.87 2.21 6.91
N GLY A 127 -10.04 1.18 7.05
CA GLY A 127 -8.97 0.87 6.12
C GLY A 127 -9.48 0.61 4.69
N ALA A 128 -10.57 -0.15 4.56
CA ALA A 128 -11.22 -0.39 3.27
C ALA A 128 -11.75 0.91 2.63
N ALA A 129 -12.39 1.78 3.43
CA ALA A 129 -12.88 3.07 2.96
C ALA A 129 -11.75 3.99 2.49
N LEU A 130 -10.65 4.09 3.26
CA LEU A 130 -9.46 4.86 2.88
C LEU A 130 -8.81 4.32 1.61
N SER A 131 -8.73 2.99 1.46
CA SER A 131 -8.23 2.36 0.24
C SER A 131 -9.13 2.69 -0.97
N GLY A 132 -10.46 2.77 -0.75
CA GLY A 132 -11.41 3.21 -1.77
C GLY A 132 -11.17 4.67 -2.21
N CYS A 133 -10.94 5.58 -1.27
CA CYS A 133 -10.56 6.96 -1.57
C CYS A 133 -9.25 7.02 -2.37
N SER A 134 -8.24 6.24 -1.96
CA SER A 134 -6.95 6.16 -2.66
C SER A 134 -7.12 5.62 -4.08
N LEU A 135 -7.99 4.61 -4.28
CA LEU A 135 -8.30 4.07 -5.59
C LEU A 135 -8.89 5.13 -6.52
N LEU A 136 -9.78 5.99 -6.02
CA LEU A 136 -10.34 7.09 -6.80
C LEU A 136 -9.26 8.12 -7.19
N LEU A 137 -8.39 8.48 -6.25
CA LEU A 137 -7.28 9.42 -6.51
C LEU A 137 -6.30 8.88 -7.54
N VAL A 138 -6.01 7.59 -7.53
CA VAL A 138 -5.10 6.96 -8.50
C VAL A 138 -5.60 7.10 -9.95
N GLN A 139 -6.92 7.27 -10.17
CA GLN A 139 -7.46 7.40 -11.54
C GLN A 139 -6.99 8.67 -12.27
N ILE A 140 -6.51 9.67 -11.55
CA ILE A 140 -5.98 10.90 -12.15
C ILE A 140 -4.50 10.81 -12.59
N ILE A 141 -3.77 9.78 -12.17
CA ILE A 141 -2.31 9.64 -12.39
C ILE A 141 -1.92 9.77 -13.86
N ASP A 142 -2.60 9.07 -14.77
CA ASP A 142 -2.26 9.15 -16.21
C ASP A 142 -2.43 10.56 -16.79
N ARG A 143 -3.36 11.33 -16.25
CA ARG A 143 -3.55 12.72 -16.63
C ARG A 143 -2.39 13.57 -16.16
N GLU A 144 -1.98 13.42 -14.91
CA GLU A 144 -0.87 14.17 -14.32
C GLU A 144 0.46 13.86 -15.00
N ILE A 145 0.75 12.59 -15.32
CA ILE A 145 1.94 12.22 -16.07
C ILE A 145 1.96 12.93 -17.44
N ARG A 146 0.83 12.98 -18.15
CA ARG A 146 0.78 13.64 -19.46
C ARG A 146 0.95 15.13 -19.39
N LEU A 147 0.50 15.77 -18.30
CA LEU A 147 0.61 17.22 -18.11
C LEU A 147 2.01 17.66 -17.70
N HIS A 148 2.74 16.85 -16.92
CA HIS A 148 4.00 17.22 -16.31
C HIS A 148 5.20 16.44 -16.87
N ALA A 149 4.99 15.42 -17.73
CA ALA A 149 6.10 14.74 -18.39
C ALA A 149 6.85 15.75 -19.28
N PRO A 150 8.20 15.85 -19.13
CA PRO A 150 8.99 16.70 -20.01
C PRO A 150 8.72 16.27 -21.44
N ALA A 151 8.43 17.25 -22.32
CA ALA A 151 8.32 16.99 -23.75
C ALA A 151 9.56 16.23 -24.19
N LYS A 152 9.36 15.02 -24.74
CA LYS A 152 10.49 14.26 -25.31
C LYS A 152 11.09 15.11 -26.41
N ALA A 153 12.29 15.66 -26.12
CA ALA A 153 13.13 16.27 -27.14
C ALA A 153 13.67 15.21 -28.08
#